data_d14047e1375bced56b6f5c96a59fa34f
#
_entry.id   d14047e1375bced56b6f5c96a59fa34f
#
_cell.length_a   1.000
_cell.length_b   1.000
_cell.length_c   1.000
_cell.angle_alpha   90.00
_cell.angle_beta   90.00
_cell.angle_gamma   90.00
#
_symmetry.space_group_name_H-M   'P 1'
#
loop_
_entity.id
_entity.type
_entity.pdbx_description
1 polymer ?
#
loop_
_entity_poly.entity_id
_entity_poly.type
_entity_poly.pdbx_seq_one_letter_code
_entity_poly.pdbx_strand_id
1 'polypeptide(L)'
;MDQNSSDIVQTKDVVLAGELAMLVSPTNKNFIIRILPGGELHTHRGIVRHDDILGQFWGSKVFTHKGVFYYILQPGLGELLRETARNTQIMYPKDIGFVLVMMGIGAGTVVLEAGTGSGALTTALAWAVGSNGHVFSYENRPEMQKLAVKNLSKLGLADRVTFKLRDIQEGFDESGVDAVFLDVQNAYDFLTQVRQTLKSGGFFGSIMPTTNQVQRLLISLHQNHFAFTDVCEVILRYYKPVPERLRPTDRMVAHTGYLIFSRKMLPNTSPELSGDQFDAQEKQDNLEVPELDS
;
A
#
# COMPACT_ATOMS: atom_id res chain seq x y z
N MET A 1 -22.38 -22.65 21.49
CA MET A 1 -21.87 -21.29 21.30
C MET A 1 -20.82 -21.08 22.37
N ASP A 2 -19.64 -20.92 22.00
CA ASP A 2 -18.57 -20.00 22.07
C ASP A 2 -17.30 -20.46 22.82
N GLN A 3 -16.93 -21.72 22.79
CA GLN A 3 -15.55 -22.10 23.15
C GLN A 3 -14.56 -21.74 22.04
N ASN A 4 -15.00 -21.74 20.77
CA ASN A 4 -14.13 -21.48 19.62
C ASN A 4 -13.73 -19.99 19.44
N SER A 5 -14.52 -19.04 19.93
CA SER A 5 -14.20 -17.62 19.79
C SER A 5 -13.22 -17.13 20.87
N SER A 6 -13.30 -17.67 22.10
CA SER A 6 -12.39 -17.34 23.18
C SER A 6 -10.96 -17.85 22.92
N ASP A 7 -10.84 -19.06 22.34
CA ASP A 7 -9.54 -19.66 22.00
C ASP A 7 -8.84 -18.91 20.85
N ILE A 8 -9.59 -18.39 19.87
CA ILE A 8 -9.05 -17.57 18.77
C ILE A 8 -8.52 -16.22 19.29
N VAL A 9 -9.15 -15.62 20.30
CA VAL A 9 -8.69 -14.37 20.88
C VAL A 9 -7.46 -14.59 21.75
N GLN A 10 -7.41 -15.67 22.55
CA GLN A 10 -6.26 -15.98 23.41
C GLN A 10 -5.01 -16.33 22.60
N THR A 11 -5.11 -17.05 21.47
CA THR A 11 -3.96 -17.38 20.62
C THR A 11 -3.39 -16.17 19.87
N LYS A 12 -4.15 -15.10 19.69
CA LYS A 12 -3.66 -13.86 19.07
C LYS A 12 -2.88 -12.94 20.01
N ASP A 13 -2.89 -13.22 21.30
CA ASP A 13 -2.29 -12.36 22.32
C ASP A 13 -0.80 -12.63 22.55
N VAL A 14 -0.30 -13.77 22.07
CA VAL A 14 1.08 -14.21 22.22
C VAL A 14 1.78 -14.37 20.88
N VAL A 15 3.08 -14.22 20.87
CA VAL A 15 3.93 -14.38 19.69
C VAL A 15 4.09 -15.86 19.36
N LEU A 16 3.74 -16.22 18.12
CA LEU A 16 3.88 -17.57 17.60
C LEU A 16 5.06 -17.70 16.62
N ALA A 17 5.53 -18.93 16.45
CA ALA A 17 6.55 -19.24 15.46
C ALA A 17 6.03 -18.93 14.04
N GLY A 18 6.89 -18.33 13.21
CA GLY A 18 6.54 -17.90 11.84
C GLY A 18 5.95 -16.49 11.74
N GLU A 19 5.53 -15.87 12.84
CA GLU A 19 5.01 -14.51 12.81
C GLU A 19 6.11 -13.47 12.65
N LEU A 20 5.73 -12.27 12.14
CA LEU A 20 6.60 -11.11 12.13
C LEU A 20 6.47 -10.37 13.46
N ALA A 21 7.58 -10.10 14.10
CA ALA A 21 7.65 -9.26 15.29
C ALA A 21 8.52 -8.02 15.04
N MET A 22 8.06 -6.88 15.52
CA MET A 22 8.82 -5.64 15.55
C MET A 22 9.40 -5.45 16.94
N LEU A 23 10.72 -5.47 17.03
CA LEU A 23 11.44 -5.19 18.28
C LEU A 23 11.82 -3.71 18.31
N VAL A 24 11.26 -2.97 19.26
CA VAL A 24 11.47 -1.52 19.41
C VAL A 24 12.34 -1.23 20.62
N SER A 25 13.48 -0.59 20.40
CA SER A 25 14.37 -0.17 21.49
C SER A 25 13.82 1.06 22.22
N PRO A 26 14.28 1.35 23.45
CA PRO A 26 13.92 2.59 24.18
C PRO A 26 14.25 3.89 23.42
N THR A 27 15.13 3.82 22.42
CA THR A 27 15.51 4.96 21.55
C THR A 27 14.80 4.95 20.21
N ASN A 28 13.67 4.26 20.11
CA ASN A 28 12.84 4.12 18.90
C ASN A 28 13.56 3.53 17.66
N LYS A 29 14.68 2.80 17.85
CA LYS A 29 15.19 1.93 16.80
C LYS A 29 14.38 0.65 16.77
N ASN A 30 13.91 0.27 15.59
CA ASN A 30 13.11 -0.91 15.37
C ASN A 30 13.82 -1.92 14.45
N PHE A 31 13.44 -3.18 14.62
CA PHE A 31 13.86 -4.31 13.79
C PHE A 31 12.64 -5.19 13.54
N ILE A 32 12.29 -5.43 12.29
CA ILE A 32 11.24 -6.38 11.94
C ILE A 32 11.90 -7.70 11.56
N ILE A 33 11.54 -8.75 12.31
CA ILE A 33 12.09 -10.08 12.15
C ILE A 33 10.97 -11.12 12.08
N ARG A 34 11.23 -12.23 11.38
CA ARG A 34 10.38 -13.41 11.45
C ARG A 34 10.85 -14.28 12.59
N ILE A 35 9.94 -14.62 13.49
CA ILE A 35 10.25 -15.43 14.68
C ILE A 35 10.38 -16.90 14.26
N LEU A 36 11.56 -17.46 14.47
CA LEU A 36 11.89 -18.86 14.15
C LEU A 36 12.49 -19.51 15.39
N PRO A 37 12.05 -20.72 15.78
CA PRO A 37 12.68 -21.46 16.87
C PRO A 37 14.20 -21.61 16.66
N GLY A 38 14.98 -21.33 17.70
CA GLY A 38 16.45 -21.34 17.65
C GLY A 38 17.08 -20.16 16.91
N GLY A 39 16.27 -19.20 16.40
CA GLY A 39 16.77 -18.00 15.71
C GLY A 39 17.35 -16.96 16.67
N GLU A 40 18.14 -16.03 16.12
CA GLU A 40 18.76 -14.95 16.87
C GLU A 40 18.73 -13.64 16.09
N LEU A 41 18.44 -12.52 16.78
CA LEU A 41 18.64 -11.16 16.28
C LEU A 41 19.94 -10.59 16.87
N HIS A 42 20.92 -10.35 16.01
CA HIS A 42 22.18 -9.70 16.37
C HIS A 42 22.04 -8.18 16.25
N THR A 43 22.25 -7.45 17.33
CA THR A 43 22.23 -5.99 17.35
C THR A 43 23.53 -5.45 17.98
N HIS A 44 23.84 -4.18 17.75
CA HIS A 44 24.95 -3.51 18.43
C HIS A 44 24.81 -3.47 19.96
N ARG A 45 23.60 -3.76 20.49
CA ARG A 45 23.28 -3.79 21.93
C ARG A 45 23.21 -5.21 22.50
N GLY A 46 23.58 -6.22 21.71
CA GLY A 46 23.58 -7.61 22.11
C GLY A 46 22.64 -8.47 21.25
N ILE A 47 22.54 -9.73 21.63
CA ILE A 47 21.75 -10.74 20.92
C ILE A 47 20.42 -10.93 21.66
N VAL A 48 19.34 -10.98 20.90
CA VAL A 48 18.01 -11.42 21.36
C VAL A 48 17.76 -12.78 20.72
N ARG A 49 17.45 -13.79 21.53
CA ARG A 49 17.05 -15.11 21.05
C ARG A 49 15.56 -15.08 20.69
N HIS A 50 15.17 -15.71 19.60
CA HIS A 50 13.76 -15.81 19.22
C HIS A 50 12.98 -16.68 20.20
N ASP A 51 13.64 -17.66 20.84
CA ASP A 51 13.04 -18.52 21.87
C ASP A 51 12.61 -17.72 23.12
N ASP A 52 13.28 -16.61 23.41
CA ASP A 52 12.90 -15.70 24.50
C ASP A 52 11.68 -14.82 24.17
N ILE A 53 11.29 -14.79 22.87
CA ILE A 53 10.13 -14.04 22.36
C ILE A 53 8.91 -14.96 22.20
N LEU A 54 9.13 -16.23 21.84
CA LEU A 54 8.07 -17.20 21.62
C LEU A 54 7.19 -17.35 22.87
N GLY A 55 5.87 -17.25 22.69
CA GLY A 55 4.89 -17.34 23.76
C GLY A 55 4.79 -16.11 24.66
N GLN A 56 5.60 -15.08 24.44
CA GLN A 56 5.46 -13.79 25.14
C GLN A 56 4.24 -13.04 24.63
N PHE A 57 3.61 -12.25 25.50
CA PHE A 57 2.53 -11.36 25.10
C PHE A 57 3.04 -10.23 24.21
N TRP A 58 2.25 -9.85 23.22
CA TRP A 58 2.46 -8.60 22.49
C TRP A 58 2.44 -7.40 23.46
N GLY A 59 3.34 -6.45 23.26
CA GLY A 59 3.53 -5.30 24.18
C GLY A 59 4.49 -5.56 25.34
N SER A 60 4.95 -6.81 25.54
CA SER A 60 5.92 -7.14 26.58
C SER A 60 7.36 -6.75 26.21
N LYS A 61 8.30 -7.06 27.08
CA LYS A 61 9.73 -6.78 26.90
C LYS A 61 10.51 -8.07 26.74
N VAL A 62 11.50 -8.06 25.84
CA VAL A 62 12.54 -9.09 25.73
C VAL A 62 13.90 -8.45 25.98
N PHE A 63 14.83 -9.20 26.56
CA PHE A 63 16.16 -8.69 26.92
C PHE A 63 17.24 -9.33 26.06
N THR A 64 18.25 -8.52 25.68
CA THR A 64 19.47 -9.05 25.10
C THR A 64 20.31 -9.73 26.19
N HIS A 65 21.30 -10.56 25.79
CA HIS A 65 22.28 -11.14 26.73
C HIS A 65 23.10 -10.07 27.51
N LYS A 66 23.05 -8.79 27.09
CA LYS A 66 23.68 -7.65 27.76
C LYS A 66 22.71 -6.85 28.65
N GLY A 67 21.47 -7.35 28.88
CA GLY A 67 20.46 -6.70 29.72
C GLY A 67 19.75 -5.51 29.09
N VAL A 68 19.96 -5.22 27.80
CA VAL A 68 19.20 -4.17 27.09
C VAL A 68 17.87 -4.73 26.63
N PHE A 69 16.77 -4.01 26.90
CA PHE A 69 15.45 -4.49 26.51
C PHE A 69 14.97 -3.92 25.17
N TYR A 70 14.01 -4.66 24.56
CA TYR A 70 13.19 -4.25 23.45
C TYR A 70 11.73 -4.53 23.77
N TYR A 71 10.82 -3.68 23.29
CA TYR A 71 9.38 -3.99 23.28
C TYR A 71 9.09 -4.91 22.11
N ILE A 72 8.20 -5.89 22.32
CA ILE A 72 7.75 -6.84 21.31
C ILE A 72 6.41 -6.34 20.79
N LEU A 73 6.34 -5.89 19.54
CA LEU A 73 5.13 -5.38 18.92
C LEU A 73 4.80 -6.15 17.63
N GLN A 74 3.52 -6.26 17.32
CA GLN A 74 3.09 -6.75 16.02
C GLN A 74 3.24 -5.61 14.99
N PRO A 75 4.00 -5.80 13.88
CA PRO A 75 4.17 -4.74 12.89
C PRO A 75 2.89 -4.55 12.08
N GLY A 76 2.43 -3.30 11.97
CA GLY A 76 1.38 -2.93 11.03
C GLY A 76 1.94 -2.65 9.63
N LEU A 77 1.05 -2.52 8.64
CA LEU A 77 1.45 -2.26 7.25
C LEU A 77 2.36 -1.02 7.11
N GLY A 78 2.10 0.04 7.88
CA GLY A 78 2.91 1.26 7.84
C GLY A 78 4.36 1.06 8.29
N GLU A 79 4.61 0.14 9.25
CA GLU A 79 5.96 -0.25 9.66
C GLU A 79 6.62 -1.12 8.59
N LEU A 80 5.90 -2.08 8.02
CA LEU A 80 6.41 -2.95 6.95
C LEU A 80 6.88 -2.13 5.75
N LEU A 81 6.11 -1.14 5.32
CA LEU A 81 6.46 -0.24 4.20
C LEU A 81 7.69 0.61 4.48
N ARG A 82 7.88 1.06 5.74
CA ARG A 82 9.08 1.85 6.12
C ARG A 82 10.36 1.04 6.13
N GLU A 83 10.29 -0.25 6.48
CA GLU A 83 11.43 -1.17 6.54
C GLU A 83 11.74 -1.83 5.19
N THR A 84 10.93 -1.61 4.18
CA THR A 84 11.18 -2.13 2.82
C THR A 84 12.46 -1.53 2.26
N ALA A 85 13.41 -2.40 1.92
CA ALA A 85 14.67 -1.98 1.27
C ALA A 85 14.37 -1.31 -0.08
N ARG A 86 14.97 -0.15 -0.31
CA ARG A 86 14.68 0.68 -1.49
C ARG A 86 15.95 1.28 -2.09
N ASN A 87 16.01 1.29 -3.42
CA ASN A 87 17.06 1.95 -4.19
C ASN A 87 16.53 3.16 -4.98
N THR A 88 15.20 3.39 -4.95
CA THR A 88 14.52 4.48 -5.66
C THR A 88 13.52 5.16 -4.73
N GLN A 89 12.96 6.28 -5.19
CA GLN A 89 11.79 6.87 -4.57
C GLN A 89 10.64 5.85 -4.63
N ILE A 90 9.95 5.66 -3.51
CA ILE A 90 8.76 4.81 -3.42
C ILE A 90 7.53 5.67 -3.19
N MET A 91 6.37 5.14 -3.54
CA MET A 91 5.10 5.73 -3.15
C MET A 91 5.00 5.79 -1.61
N TYR A 92 4.55 6.92 -1.09
CA TYR A 92 4.45 7.12 0.36
C TYR A 92 3.25 6.37 0.95
N PRO A 93 3.34 5.92 2.21
CA PRO A 93 2.23 5.20 2.88
C PRO A 93 0.90 5.97 2.88
N LYS A 94 0.93 7.31 2.91
CA LYS A 94 -0.28 8.15 2.80
C LYS A 94 -1.01 7.98 1.47
N ASP A 95 -0.24 7.91 0.38
CA ASP A 95 -0.76 7.74 -0.99
C ASP A 95 -1.21 6.30 -1.19
N ILE A 96 -0.42 5.32 -0.74
CA ILE A 96 -0.75 3.89 -0.80
C ILE A 96 -2.08 3.61 -0.07
N GLY A 97 -2.24 4.11 1.17
CA GLY A 97 -3.48 3.93 1.93
C GLY A 97 -4.69 4.51 1.20
N PHE A 98 -4.53 5.67 0.58
CA PHE A 98 -5.60 6.30 -0.20
C PHE A 98 -5.92 5.50 -1.48
N VAL A 99 -4.90 4.98 -2.18
CA VAL A 99 -5.07 4.09 -3.34
C VAL A 99 -5.90 2.85 -2.98
N LEU A 100 -5.58 2.19 -1.86
CA LEU A 100 -6.35 1.00 -1.43
C LEU A 100 -7.83 1.32 -1.23
N VAL A 101 -8.14 2.46 -0.61
CA VAL A 101 -9.52 2.90 -0.35
C VAL A 101 -10.24 3.28 -1.63
N MET A 102 -9.66 4.16 -2.45
CA MET A 102 -10.30 4.67 -3.67
C MET A 102 -10.52 3.61 -4.74
N MET A 103 -9.69 2.59 -4.78
CA MET A 103 -9.83 1.48 -5.73
C MET A 103 -10.57 0.27 -5.16
N GLY A 104 -11.11 0.36 -3.93
CA GLY A 104 -11.85 -0.73 -3.30
C GLY A 104 -11.03 -2.00 -3.13
N ILE A 105 -9.71 -1.87 -2.90
CA ILE A 105 -8.80 -3.01 -2.79
C ILE A 105 -8.89 -3.61 -1.39
N GLY A 106 -9.33 -4.86 -1.32
CA GLY A 106 -9.51 -5.61 -0.08
C GLY A 106 -9.45 -7.11 -0.30
N ALA A 107 -9.81 -7.88 0.71
CA ALA A 107 -9.76 -9.34 0.68
C ALA A 107 -10.51 -9.94 -0.52
N GLY A 108 -9.82 -10.79 -1.28
CA GLY A 108 -10.37 -11.45 -2.48
C GLY A 108 -10.24 -10.65 -3.78
N THR A 109 -9.75 -9.40 -3.73
CA THR A 109 -9.56 -8.59 -4.94
C THR A 109 -8.39 -9.11 -5.79
N VAL A 110 -8.56 -9.10 -7.10
CA VAL A 110 -7.50 -9.39 -8.08
C VAL A 110 -7.02 -8.08 -8.68
N VAL A 111 -5.76 -7.73 -8.45
CA VAL A 111 -5.17 -6.44 -8.82
C VAL A 111 -4.01 -6.65 -9.78
N LEU A 112 -3.93 -5.81 -10.80
CA LEU A 112 -2.74 -5.68 -11.63
C LEU A 112 -2.03 -4.37 -11.33
N GLU A 113 -0.74 -4.44 -11.10
CA GLU A 113 0.17 -3.31 -10.90
C GLU A 113 1.21 -3.28 -12.01
N ALA A 114 1.53 -2.12 -12.55
CA ALA A 114 2.71 -1.93 -13.39
C ALA A 114 3.58 -0.80 -12.84
N GLY A 115 4.89 -1.09 -12.76
CA GLY A 115 5.86 -0.28 -12.04
C GLY A 115 6.12 -0.81 -10.64
N THR A 116 6.42 -2.13 -10.53
CA THR A 116 6.72 -2.81 -9.25
C THR A 116 7.75 -2.04 -8.40
N GLY A 117 8.79 -1.51 -9.04
CA GLY A 117 9.88 -0.84 -8.34
C GLY A 117 10.50 -1.73 -7.25
N SER A 118 10.68 -1.20 -6.05
CA SER A 118 11.16 -1.98 -4.89
C SER A 118 10.06 -2.80 -4.20
N GLY A 119 8.81 -2.77 -4.68
CA GLY A 119 7.68 -3.53 -4.16
C GLY A 119 6.93 -2.87 -3.01
N ALA A 120 6.99 -1.54 -2.87
CA ALA A 120 6.30 -0.85 -1.78
C ALA A 120 4.77 -0.93 -1.95
N LEU A 121 4.24 -0.50 -3.10
CA LEU A 121 2.81 -0.65 -3.39
C LEU A 121 2.43 -2.12 -3.48
N THR A 122 3.23 -2.95 -4.16
CA THR A 122 3.03 -4.41 -4.25
C THR A 122 2.85 -5.06 -2.87
N THR A 123 3.66 -4.65 -1.88
CA THR A 123 3.55 -5.13 -0.49
C THR A 123 2.19 -4.78 0.12
N ALA A 124 1.73 -3.56 -0.07
CA ALA A 124 0.44 -3.11 0.45
C ALA A 124 -0.73 -3.81 -0.25
N LEU A 125 -0.64 -3.97 -1.57
CA LEU A 125 -1.63 -4.71 -2.36
C LEU A 125 -1.70 -6.16 -1.89
N ALA A 126 -0.57 -6.87 -1.82
CA ALA A 126 -0.50 -8.26 -1.37
C ALA A 126 -0.99 -8.44 0.08
N TRP A 127 -0.76 -7.45 0.94
CA TRP A 127 -1.29 -7.47 2.30
C TRP A 127 -2.82 -7.31 2.30
N ALA A 128 -3.35 -6.36 1.52
CA ALA A 128 -4.77 -6.02 1.48
C ALA A 128 -5.64 -7.10 0.82
N VAL A 129 -5.19 -7.70 -0.30
CA VAL A 129 -5.97 -8.72 -1.02
C VAL A 129 -6.13 -10.02 -0.24
N GLY A 130 -5.27 -10.26 0.77
CA GLY A 130 -5.35 -11.43 1.63
C GLY A 130 -5.00 -12.74 0.89
N SER A 131 -5.37 -13.87 1.49
CA SER A 131 -5.09 -15.21 0.94
C SER A 131 -6.01 -15.59 -0.23
N ASN A 132 -7.15 -14.92 -0.38
CA ASN A 132 -8.16 -15.23 -1.39
C ASN A 132 -8.10 -14.29 -2.60
N GLY A 133 -7.27 -13.24 -2.54
CA GLY A 133 -7.00 -12.32 -3.64
C GLY A 133 -5.62 -12.55 -4.26
N HIS A 134 -5.30 -11.80 -5.31
CA HIS A 134 -4.03 -11.94 -6.00
C HIS A 134 -3.55 -10.63 -6.61
N VAL A 135 -2.22 -10.48 -6.72
CA VAL A 135 -1.57 -9.34 -7.36
C VAL A 135 -0.72 -9.83 -8.54
N PHE A 136 -0.95 -9.26 -9.71
CA PHE A 136 -0.04 -9.39 -10.85
C PHE A 136 0.79 -8.12 -10.93
N SER A 137 2.12 -8.24 -10.81
CA SER A 137 3.01 -7.07 -10.73
C SER A 137 4.04 -7.11 -11.86
N TYR A 138 4.00 -6.09 -12.73
CA TYR A 138 4.83 -5.95 -13.92
C TYR A 138 5.98 -4.97 -13.69
N GLU A 139 7.17 -5.37 -14.07
CA GLU A 139 8.40 -4.56 -14.04
C GLU A 139 9.27 -4.92 -15.24
N ASN A 140 9.88 -3.91 -15.86
CA ASN A 140 10.78 -4.12 -16.99
C ASN A 140 12.27 -4.14 -16.60
N ARG A 141 12.61 -3.77 -15.35
CA ARG A 141 13.99 -3.76 -14.81
C ARG A 141 14.23 -4.99 -13.93
N PRO A 142 15.08 -5.95 -14.35
CA PRO A 142 15.30 -7.21 -13.62
C PRO A 142 15.79 -7.02 -12.19
N GLU A 143 16.63 -6.02 -11.93
CA GLU A 143 17.18 -5.73 -10.60
C GLU A 143 16.10 -5.23 -9.63
N MET A 144 15.12 -4.44 -10.12
CA MET A 144 14.01 -3.96 -9.33
C MET A 144 13.05 -5.09 -8.98
N GLN A 145 12.70 -5.93 -9.95
CA GLN A 145 11.88 -7.10 -9.69
C GLN A 145 12.52 -8.04 -8.66
N LYS A 146 13.84 -8.34 -8.78
CA LYS A 146 14.56 -9.14 -7.80
C LYS A 146 14.50 -8.54 -6.39
N LEU A 147 14.61 -7.21 -6.29
CA LEU A 147 14.51 -6.51 -5.02
C LEU A 147 13.10 -6.65 -4.41
N ALA A 148 12.06 -6.44 -5.23
CA ALA A 148 10.67 -6.59 -4.81
C ALA A 148 10.36 -8.02 -4.34
N VAL A 149 10.75 -9.04 -5.11
CA VAL A 149 10.60 -10.44 -4.72
C VAL A 149 11.27 -10.72 -3.37
N LYS A 150 12.51 -10.25 -3.17
CA LYS A 150 13.23 -10.40 -1.90
C LYS A 150 12.48 -9.73 -0.74
N ASN A 151 11.98 -8.50 -0.95
CA ASN A 151 11.25 -7.76 0.07
C ASN A 151 9.95 -8.48 0.48
N LEU A 152 9.14 -8.90 -0.49
CA LEU A 152 7.88 -9.59 -0.22
C LEU A 152 8.10 -10.99 0.38
N SER A 153 9.13 -11.73 -0.06
CA SER A 153 9.48 -13.04 0.52
C SER A 153 9.86 -12.90 1.99
N LYS A 154 10.64 -11.87 2.36
CA LYS A 154 10.98 -11.58 3.76
C LYS A 154 9.72 -11.35 4.62
N LEU A 155 8.69 -10.72 4.05
CA LEU A 155 7.43 -10.44 4.72
C LEU A 155 6.43 -11.63 4.68
N GLY A 156 6.70 -12.67 3.88
CA GLY A 156 5.78 -13.80 3.67
C GLY A 156 4.55 -13.43 2.84
N LEU A 157 4.70 -12.48 1.93
CA LEU A 157 3.63 -12.00 1.05
C LEU A 157 3.84 -12.39 -0.42
N ALA A 158 4.99 -13.00 -0.76
CA ALA A 158 5.34 -13.32 -2.15
C ALA A 158 4.36 -14.31 -2.81
N ASP A 159 3.76 -15.21 -2.04
CA ASP A 159 2.80 -16.22 -2.55
C ASP A 159 1.50 -15.60 -3.08
N ARG A 160 1.22 -14.35 -2.73
CA ARG A 160 0.05 -13.59 -3.20
C ARG A 160 0.33 -12.79 -4.46
N VAL A 161 1.56 -12.88 -5.00
CA VAL A 161 2.02 -12.04 -6.11
C VAL A 161 2.62 -12.90 -7.22
N THR A 162 2.14 -12.69 -8.44
CA THR A 162 2.81 -13.16 -9.65
C THR A 162 3.63 -12.01 -10.24
N PHE A 163 4.95 -12.13 -10.17
CA PHE A 163 5.86 -11.14 -10.75
C PHE A 163 6.11 -11.44 -12.23
N LYS A 164 5.90 -10.45 -13.08
CA LYS A 164 6.12 -10.50 -14.52
C LYS A 164 7.25 -9.55 -14.91
N LEU A 165 8.34 -10.12 -15.43
CA LEU A 165 9.42 -9.33 -16.02
C LEU A 165 9.10 -9.07 -17.48
N ARG A 166 8.44 -7.95 -17.77
CA ARG A 166 7.96 -7.59 -19.10
C ARG A 166 7.74 -6.09 -19.24
N ASP A 167 7.97 -5.56 -20.43
CA ASP A 167 7.50 -4.23 -20.80
C ASP A 167 5.99 -4.27 -21.08
N ILE A 168 5.23 -3.36 -20.48
CA ILE A 168 3.78 -3.29 -20.63
C ILE A 168 3.33 -2.81 -22.03
N GLN A 169 4.25 -2.35 -22.87
CA GLN A 169 3.97 -2.14 -24.30
C GLN A 169 3.52 -3.43 -24.99
N GLU A 170 4.02 -4.57 -24.54
CA GLU A 170 3.62 -5.92 -25.06
C GLU A 170 2.23 -6.36 -24.56
N GLY A 171 1.57 -5.55 -23.72
CA GLY A 171 0.29 -5.86 -23.09
C GLY A 171 0.41 -6.69 -21.82
N PHE A 172 -0.74 -7.06 -21.28
CA PHE A 172 -0.89 -7.87 -20.08
C PHE A 172 -1.42 -9.27 -20.45
N ASP A 173 -1.04 -10.29 -19.67
CA ASP A 173 -1.54 -11.65 -19.89
C ASP A 173 -2.93 -11.86 -19.28
N GLU A 174 -3.30 -11.04 -18.32
CA GLU A 174 -4.50 -11.17 -17.50
C GLU A 174 -5.70 -10.48 -18.16
N SER A 175 -6.89 -10.97 -17.83
CA SER A 175 -8.16 -10.35 -18.20
C SER A 175 -9.17 -10.48 -17.06
N GLY A 176 -10.07 -9.51 -16.96
CA GLY A 176 -11.12 -9.52 -15.95
C GLY A 176 -10.66 -9.18 -14.53
N VAL A 177 -9.50 -8.53 -14.36
CA VAL A 177 -9.03 -8.08 -13.05
C VAL A 177 -9.93 -6.97 -12.49
N ASP A 178 -10.01 -6.89 -11.16
CA ASP A 178 -10.86 -5.91 -10.46
C ASP A 178 -10.33 -4.49 -10.54
N ALA A 179 -9.00 -4.36 -10.47
CA ALA A 179 -8.31 -3.08 -10.43
C ALA A 179 -6.97 -3.14 -11.16
N VAL A 180 -6.61 -2.03 -11.82
CA VAL A 180 -5.28 -1.82 -12.44
C VAL A 180 -4.70 -0.52 -11.93
N PHE A 181 -3.47 -0.57 -11.39
CA PHE A 181 -2.71 0.61 -10.99
C PHE A 181 -1.43 0.76 -11.80
N LEU A 182 -1.21 1.94 -12.39
CA LEU A 182 -0.02 2.24 -13.17
C LEU A 182 0.86 3.29 -12.43
N ASP A 183 2.04 2.87 -11.98
CA ASP A 183 3.13 3.75 -11.49
C ASP A 183 4.26 3.76 -12.53
N VAL A 184 3.94 4.25 -13.71
CA VAL A 184 4.85 4.33 -14.86
C VAL A 184 4.82 5.73 -15.47
N GLN A 185 5.93 6.14 -16.07
CA GLN A 185 6.11 7.50 -16.57
C GLN A 185 5.03 7.97 -17.56
N ASN A 186 4.56 7.07 -18.44
CA ASN A 186 3.65 7.39 -19.56
C ASN A 186 2.36 6.57 -19.47
N ALA A 187 1.69 6.51 -18.30
CA ALA A 187 0.48 5.69 -18.12
C ALA A 187 -0.60 5.97 -19.19
N TYR A 188 -0.65 7.19 -19.72
CA TYR A 188 -1.59 7.58 -20.79
C TYR A 188 -1.42 6.82 -22.11
N ASP A 189 -0.25 6.20 -22.37
CA ASP A 189 0.02 5.44 -23.58
C ASP A 189 -0.52 3.98 -23.50
N PHE A 190 -0.88 3.50 -22.30
CA PHE A 190 -1.21 2.10 -22.04
C PHE A 190 -2.69 1.84 -21.73
N LEU A 191 -3.58 2.83 -21.91
CA LEU A 191 -4.98 2.68 -21.51
C LEU A 191 -5.75 1.66 -22.37
N THR A 192 -5.32 1.42 -23.60
CA THR A 192 -5.90 0.34 -24.42
C THR A 192 -5.62 -1.03 -23.81
N GLN A 193 -4.38 -1.29 -23.38
CA GLN A 193 -3.98 -2.53 -22.71
C GLN A 193 -4.70 -2.67 -21.35
N VAL A 194 -4.75 -1.58 -20.56
CA VAL A 194 -5.51 -1.53 -19.30
C VAL A 194 -6.97 -1.89 -19.54
N ARG A 195 -7.59 -1.33 -20.58
CA ARG A 195 -8.99 -1.59 -20.90
C ARG A 195 -9.25 -3.06 -21.25
N GLN A 196 -8.32 -3.72 -21.94
CA GLN A 196 -8.44 -5.15 -22.29
C GLN A 196 -8.37 -6.03 -21.04
N THR A 197 -7.54 -5.67 -20.08
CA THR A 197 -7.26 -6.43 -18.86
C THR A 197 -8.34 -6.23 -17.79
N LEU A 198 -8.83 -5.01 -17.65
CA LEU A 198 -9.74 -4.63 -16.58
C LEU A 198 -11.16 -5.16 -16.84
N LYS A 199 -11.84 -5.70 -15.84
CA LYS A 199 -13.28 -6.04 -15.93
C LYS A 199 -14.12 -4.79 -16.22
N SER A 200 -15.32 -4.96 -16.75
CA SER A 200 -16.27 -3.85 -16.92
C SER A 200 -16.63 -3.24 -15.55
N GLY A 201 -16.65 -1.91 -15.47
CA GLY A 201 -16.83 -1.19 -14.20
C GLY A 201 -15.65 -1.30 -13.22
N GLY A 202 -14.53 -1.94 -13.61
CA GLY A 202 -13.34 -2.09 -12.78
C GLY A 202 -12.61 -0.76 -12.53
N PHE A 203 -11.74 -0.75 -11.53
CA PHE A 203 -11.03 0.44 -11.08
C PHE A 203 -9.70 0.62 -11.83
N PHE A 204 -9.47 1.82 -12.31
CA PHE A 204 -8.16 2.27 -12.77
C PHE A 204 -7.59 3.29 -11.79
N GLY A 205 -6.29 3.21 -11.52
CA GLY A 205 -5.55 4.20 -10.74
C GLY A 205 -4.17 4.46 -11.34
N SER A 206 -3.65 5.67 -11.13
CA SER A 206 -2.28 6.04 -11.50
C SER A 206 -1.77 7.16 -10.62
N ILE A 207 -0.45 7.32 -10.56
CA ILE A 207 0.22 8.46 -9.94
C ILE A 207 1.06 9.19 -10.98
N MET A 208 0.89 10.52 -11.08
CA MET A 208 1.58 11.39 -12.03
C MET A 208 2.33 12.50 -11.28
N PRO A 209 3.62 12.75 -11.60
CA PRO A 209 4.40 13.79 -10.92
C PRO A 209 4.08 15.22 -11.38
N THR A 210 3.46 15.40 -12.56
CA THR A 210 3.24 16.74 -13.14
C THR A 210 1.84 16.92 -13.72
N THR A 211 1.33 18.14 -13.67
CA THR A 211 0.02 18.51 -14.25
C THR A 211 -0.07 18.24 -15.74
N ASN A 212 1.02 18.42 -16.50
CA ASN A 212 1.03 18.12 -17.93
C ASN A 212 0.79 16.63 -18.22
N GLN A 213 1.32 15.73 -17.37
CA GLN A 213 1.07 14.29 -17.48
C GLN A 213 -0.37 13.97 -17.07
N VAL A 214 -0.87 14.61 -16.01
CA VAL A 214 -2.30 14.50 -15.62
C VAL A 214 -3.20 14.87 -16.78
N GLN A 215 -2.98 16.03 -17.42
CA GLN A 215 -3.78 16.47 -18.56
C GLN A 215 -3.79 15.45 -19.70
N ARG A 216 -2.62 14.90 -20.07
CA ARG A 216 -2.53 13.84 -21.09
C ARG A 216 -3.30 12.59 -20.70
N LEU A 217 -3.18 12.19 -19.42
CA LEU A 217 -3.89 11.01 -18.91
C LEU A 217 -5.40 11.21 -18.94
N LEU A 218 -5.92 12.38 -18.56
CA LEU A 218 -7.35 12.71 -18.63
C LEU A 218 -7.89 12.61 -20.06
N ILE A 219 -7.17 13.14 -21.04
CA ILE A 219 -7.54 13.04 -22.47
C ILE A 219 -7.59 11.57 -22.89
N SER A 220 -6.55 10.80 -22.55
CA SER A 220 -6.47 9.38 -22.91
C SER A 220 -7.54 8.54 -22.22
N LEU A 221 -7.86 8.81 -20.95
CA LEU A 221 -8.95 8.15 -20.23
C LEU A 221 -10.30 8.33 -20.94
N HIS A 222 -10.63 9.56 -21.31
CA HIS A 222 -11.86 9.85 -22.05
C HIS A 222 -11.92 9.10 -23.39
N GLN A 223 -10.82 9.13 -24.18
CA GLN A 223 -10.72 8.45 -25.47
C GLN A 223 -10.86 6.93 -25.33
N ASN A 224 -10.50 6.35 -24.18
CA ASN A 224 -10.58 4.92 -23.89
C ASN A 224 -11.83 4.53 -23.07
N HIS A 225 -12.86 5.36 -23.04
CA HIS A 225 -14.11 5.11 -22.33
C HIS A 225 -13.93 4.82 -20.83
N PHE A 226 -13.12 5.62 -20.16
CA PHE A 226 -13.08 5.71 -18.72
C PHE A 226 -13.86 6.95 -18.28
N ALA A 227 -14.54 6.86 -17.15
CA ALA A 227 -15.35 7.95 -16.58
C ALA A 227 -15.28 7.95 -15.04
N PHE A 228 -15.96 8.92 -14.42
CA PHE A 228 -15.93 9.14 -12.97
C PHE A 228 -14.49 9.30 -12.50
N THR A 229 -13.80 10.27 -13.10
CA THR A 229 -12.38 10.50 -12.88
C THR A 229 -12.15 11.51 -11.78
N ASP A 230 -11.46 11.10 -10.72
CA ASP A 230 -10.98 11.96 -9.64
C ASP A 230 -9.49 12.23 -9.82
N VAL A 231 -9.08 13.47 -9.53
CA VAL A 231 -7.66 13.87 -9.46
C VAL A 231 -7.42 14.55 -8.14
N CYS A 232 -6.49 14.05 -7.35
CA CYS A 232 -6.22 14.60 -6.03
C CYS A 232 -4.76 14.47 -5.60
N GLU A 233 -4.41 15.15 -4.53
CA GLU A 233 -3.17 14.99 -3.76
C GLU A 233 -3.53 14.67 -2.31
N VAL A 234 -2.74 13.81 -1.67
CA VAL A 234 -2.89 13.54 -0.24
C VAL A 234 -1.85 14.35 0.53
N ILE A 235 -2.27 15.23 1.43
CA ILE A 235 -1.41 16.03 2.29
C ILE A 235 -1.55 15.51 3.72
N LEU A 236 -0.44 14.99 4.30
CA LEU A 236 -0.41 14.45 5.66
C LEU A 236 0.51 15.29 6.54
N ARG A 237 -0.05 15.83 7.62
CA ARG A 237 0.68 16.65 8.59
C ARG A 237 0.79 15.92 9.92
N TYR A 238 2.02 15.66 10.36
CA TYR A 238 2.29 15.09 11.68
C TYR A 238 2.46 16.16 12.74
N TYR A 239 2.14 15.79 13.98
CA TYR A 239 2.35 16.61 15.17
C TYR A 239 3.34 15.91 16.11
N LYS A 240 4.09 16.71 16.89
CA LYS A 240 4.95 16.21 17.97
C LYS A 240 4.03 15.88 19.16
N PRO A 241 3.95 14.61 19.62
CA PRO A 241 3.01 14.20 20.67
C PRO A 241 3.56 14.54 22.06
N VAL A 242 3.78 15.84 22.32
CA VAL A 242 4.19 16.36 23.62
C VAL A 242 3.01 17.15 24.19
N PRO A 243 2.35 16.66 25.26
CA PRO A 243 1.10 17.25 25.77
C PRO A 243 1.19 18.77 26.01
N GLU A 244 2.26 19.24 26.62
CA GLU A 244 2.45 20.67 26.99
C GLU A 244 2.84 21.52 25.76
N ARG A 245 3.20 20.92 24.65
CA ARG A 245 3.69 21.58 23.43
C ARG A 245 3.27 20.85 22.17
N LEU A 246 1.98 20.55 22.05
CA LEU A 246 1.42 19.94 20.85
C LEU A 246 1.57 20.90 19.66
N ARG A 247 2.47 20.58 18.75
CA ARG A 247 2.76 21.40 17.56
C ARG A 247 3.08 20.53 16.34
N PRO A 248 2.87 21.03 15.12
CA PRO A 248 3.27 20.32 13.91
C PRO A 248 4.76 19.97 13.93
N THR A 249 5.13 18.89 13.24
CA THR A 249 6.53 18.60 12.92
C THR A 249 7.10 19.69 12.01
N ASP A 250 8.40 19.95 12.14
CA ASP A 250 9.07 21.07 11.43
C ASP A 250 9.17 20.83 9.91
N ARG A 251 9.07 19.58 9.46
CA ARG A 251 9.12 19.18 8.06
C ARG A 251 7.87 18.40 7.68
N MET A 252 7.34 18.68 6.49
CA MET A 252 6.23 18.00 5.88
C MET A 252 6.59 17.67 4.43
N VAL A 253 6.29 16.45 3.98
CA VAL A 253 6.29 16.12 2.56
C VAL A 253 4.92 16.49 2.02
N ALA A 254 4.86 17.57 1.22
CA ALA A 254 3.60 18.06 0.65
C ALA A 254 3.26 17.28 -0.63
N HIS A 255 3.89 17.66 -1.74
CA HIS A 255 3.65 17.02 -3.03
C HIS A 255 4.46 15.73 -3.19
N THR A 256 3.78 14.63 -3.52
CA THR A 256 4.39 13.33 -3.85
C THR A 256 4.00 12.85 -5.23
N GLY A 257 2.95 13.40 -5.79
CA GLY A 257 2.36 13.11 -7.08
C GLY A 257 0.86 13.36 -7.05
N TYR A 258 0.27 13.53 -8.22
CA TYR A 258 -1.17 13.56 -8.42
C TYR A 258 -1.66 12.12 -8.53
N LEU A 259 -2.63 11.75 -7.72
CA LEU A 259 -3.36 10.48 -7.81
C LEU A 259 -4.56 10.67 -8.73
N ILE A 260 -4.72 9.77 -9.67
CA ILE A 260 -5.82 9.78 -10.63
C ILE A 260 -6.56 8.45 -10.49
N PHE A 261 -7.87 8.50 -10.31
CA PHE A 261 -8.74 7.34 -10.25
C PHE A 261 -9.82 7.44 -11.28
N SER A 262 -10.22 6.31 -11.90
CA SER A 262 -11.27 6.28 -12.91
C SER A 262 -11.91 4.90 -12.99
N ARG A 263 -13.03 4.78 -13.72
CA ARG A 263 -13.78 3.53 -13.91
C ARG A 263 -13.87 3.18 -15.39
N LYS A 264 -13.61 1.90 -15.72
CA LYS A 264 -13.84 1.42 -17.08
C LYS A 264 -15.33 1.35 -17.39
N MET A 265 -15.76 2.05 -18.44
CA MET A 265 -17.15 2.04 -18.90
C MET A 265 -17.33 1.17 -20.16
N LEU A 266 -18.55 0.74 -20.41
CA LEU A 266 -18.90 0.19 -21.70
C LEU A 266 -18.94 1.32 -22.76
N PRO A 267 -18.56 1.05 -24.03
CA PRO A 267 -18.40 2.09 -25.04
C PRO A 267 -19.63 3.00 -25.24
N ASN A 268 -20.83 2.45 -25.07
CA ASN A 268 -22.09 3.18 -25.31
C ASN A 268 -22.72 3.75 -24.03
N THR A 269 -22.02 3.71 -22.90
CA THR A 269 -22.55 4.14 -21.58
C THR A 269 -21.68 5.17 -20.90
N SER A 270 -20.62 5.65 -21.53
CA SER A 270 -19.76 6.70 -20.96
C SER A 270 -20.54 8.00 -20.90
N PRO A 271 -20.60 8.68 -19.75
CA PRO A 271 -21.20 10.01 -19.65
C PRO A 271 -20.44 10.99 -20.53
N GLU A 272 -21.16 11.90 -21.16
CA GLU A 272 -20.54 13.03 -21.86
C GLU A 272 -19.87 13.95 -20.82
N LEU A 273 -18.63 14.35 -21.09
CA LEU A 273 -17.94 15.35 -20.26
C LEU A 273 -18.56 16.72 -20.57
N SER A 274 -19.52 17.16 -19.75
CA SER A 274 -19.94 18.56 -19.73
C SER A 274 -19.18 19.27 -18.60
N GLY A 275 -18.52 20.40 -18.91
CA GLY A 275 -17.83 21.22 -17.90
C GLY A 275 -18.73 21.65 -16.73
N ASP A 276 -20.04 21.70 -16.97
CA ASP A 276 -21.06 22.08 -15.99
C ASP A 276 -21.26 21.05 -14.84
N GLN A 277 -20.80 19.81 -15.01
CA GLN A 277 -20.93 18.78 -13.96
C GLN A 277 -19.91 18.95 -12.83
N PHE A 278 -18.73 19.51 -13.11
CA PHE A 278 -17.73 19.81 -12.08
C PHE A 278 -18.20 20.94 -11.16
N ASP A 279 -18.78 22.00 -11.73
CA ASP A 279 -19.33 23.13 -10.96
C ASP A 279 -20.54 22.74 -10.11
N ALA A 280 -21.32 21.74 -10.52
CA ALA A 280 -22.47 21.23 -9.76
C ALA A 280 -22.05 20.38 -8.56
N GLN A 281 -21.01 19.56 -8.72
CA GLN A 281 -20.45 18.72 -7.64
C GLN A 281 -19.79 19.60 -6.57
N GLU A 282 -19.00 20.58 -6.96
CA GLU A 282 -18.35 21.53 -6.04
C GLU A 282 -19.37 22.35 -5.22
N LYS A 283 -20.54 22.67 -5.81
CA LYS A 283 -21.65 23.31 -5.11
C LYS A 283 -22.34 22.38 -4.13
N GLN A 284 -22.42 21.09 -4.41
CA GLN A 284 -23.06 20.10 -3.54
C GLN A 284 -22.17 19.77 -2.34
N ASP A 285 -20.87 19.58 -2.54
CA ASP A 285 -19.89 19.32 -1.49
C ASP A 285 -19.74 20.52 -0.52
N ASN A 286 -19.92 21.76 -1.01
CA ASN A 286 -19.89 22.97 -0.19
C ASN A 286 -21.19 23.20 0.61
N LEU A 287 -22.30 22.52 0.29
CA LEU A 287 -23.59 22.63 1.00
C LEU A 287 -23.73 21.59 2.15
N GLU A 288 -22.88 20.57 2.18
CA GLU A 288 -22.96 19.49 3.19
C GLU A 288 -21.97 19.65 4.36
N VAL A 289 -21.31 20.79 4.51
CA VAL A 289 -20.53 21.07 5.73
C VAL A 289 -21.50 21.52 6.82
N PRO A 290 -21.79 20.69 7.86
CA PRO A 290 -22.61 21.15 8.98
C PRO A 290 -21.87 22.30 9.68
N GLU A 291 -22.55 23.42 9.88
CA GLU A 291 -22.07 24.45 10.81
C GLU A 291 -21.88 23.79 12.18
N LEU A 292 -20.64 23.66 12.61
CA LEU A 292 -20.33 23.29 13.99
C LEU A 292 -20.74 24.47 14.86
N ASP A 293 -21.87 24.35 15.52
CA ASP A 293 -22.30 25.28 16.56
C ASP A 293 -21.17 25.46 17.60
N SER A 294 -20.82 26.71 17.80
CA SER A 294 -19.80 27.22 18.71
C SER A 294 -20.14 27.02 20.18
#